data_c3baa07cc5b337ef431eb916f335cf8c
#
_entry.id   c3baa07cc5b337ef431eb916f335cf8c
#
_cell.length_a   1.000
_cell.length_b   1.000
_cell.length_c   1.000
_cell.angle_alpha   90.00
_cell.angle_beta   90.00
_cell.angle_gamma   90.00
#
_symmetry.space_group_name_H-M   'P 1'
#
loop_
_entity.id
_entity.type
_entity.pdbx_description
1 polymer ?
#
loop_
_entity_poly.entity_id
_entity_poly.type
_entity_poly.pdbx_seq_one_letter_code
_entity_poly.pdbx_strand_id
1 'polypeptide(L)'
;PYAKQREFHDAGADEGVRERLLIAGNQLGKTYSGSFEAAMHLTGLYPDWWDGVRFDAPTAGWAASVTNQGTRDTVQRLLVGRPGEWGTGAIPKSCLLEVKRATGGVPDSVDSITVRHKTGGISRLMFKTYDQGRERWQGDTLNFVWFDEEPPLDIYTEGLTRTNATQGVVWITFTPLLGMSEVVRRFLTEKTPGTKVVTMTINDAEHYTPEQRAAIIASYPAHEREARSKGIPTLGSGRIFPVAEEVIREHATQIPPHWSRICGIDFGWDHPTAAAWIAWDRDTDTVHLYDAYRVKEATPVIHAATIKAKGDWIPVAWPHDGLQHDKGSGQALADQYRKQGLKMLPDKATHPPLPGEEEGTGGNGV
;
A
#
# COMPACT_ATOMS: atom_id res chain seq x y z
N PRO A 1 23.88 -9.48 -7.41
CA PRO A 1 22.63 -8.75 -7.63
C PRO A 1 22.49 -8.31 -9.07
N TYR A 2 21.27 -8.13 -9.56
CA TYR A 2 21.00 -7.54 -10.86
C TYR A 2 21.36 -6.06 -10.91
N ALA A 3 21.51 -5.50 -12.10
CA ALA A 3 21.89 -4.09 -12.27
C ALA A 3 20.94 -3.14 -11.51
N LYS A 4 19.63 -3.37 -11.56
CA LYS A 4 18.63 -2.56 -10.83
C LYS A 4 18.71 -2.70 -9.31
N GLN A 5 19.09 -3.86 -8.80
CA GLN A 5 19.34 -4.03 -7.36
C GLN A 5 20.60 -3.27 -6.91
N ARG A 6 21.65 -3.26 -7.73
CA ARG A 6 22.85 -2.43 -7.46
C ARG A 6 22.49 -0.95 -7.46
N GLU A 7 21.81 -0.46 -8.51
CA GLU A 7 21.32 0.91 -8.58
C GLU A 7 20.54 1.32 -7.31
N PHE A 8 19.70 0.42 -6.79
CA PHE A 8 18.95 0.66 -5.56
C PHE A 8 19.87 0.78 -4.33
N HIS A 9 20.85 -0.08 -4.20
CA HIS A 9 21.80 -0.06 -3.10
C HIS A 9 22.73 1.17 -3.16
N ASP A 10 23.27 1.45 -4.34
CA ASP A 10 24.20 2.55 -4.58
C ASP A 10 23.55 3.91 -4.33
N ALA A 11 22.26 4.06 -4.67
CA ALA A 11 21.49 5.26 -4.40
C ALA A 11 21.44 5.65 -2.90
N GLY A 12 21.74 4.74 -2.00
CA GLY A 12 21.85 5.03 -0.56
C GLY A 12 23.05 5.92 -0.21
N ALA A 13 24.07 5.98 -1.07
CA ALA A 13 25.23 6.85 -0.89
C ALA A 13 25.07 8.21 -1.59
N ASP A 14 24.00 8.43 -2.38
CA ASP A 14 23.73 9.72 -3.00
C ASP A 14 23.50 10.77 -1.91
N GLU A 15 24.04 11.98 -2.13
CA GLU A 15 23.95 13.07 -1.16
C GLU A 15 22.49 13.42 -0.84
N GLY A 16 22.15 13.38 0.44
CA GLY A 16 20.81 13.70 0.95
C GLY A 16 19.78 12.59 0.80
N VAL A 17 20.06 11.46 0.13
CA VAL A 17 19.12 10.35 0.00
C VAL A 17 19.10 9.50 1.27
N ARG A 18 17.98 9.51 1.96
CA ARG A 18 17.73 8.69 3.16
C ARG A 18 16.61 7.67 2.99
N GLU A 19 15.71 7.93 2.06
CA GLU A 19 14.52 7.12 1.83
C GLU A 19 14.60 6.49 0.44
N ARG A 20 14.53 5.16 0.35
CA ARG A 20 14.62 4.45 -0.93
C ARG A 20 13.47 3.48 -1.11
N LEU A 21 12.98 3.40 -2.33
CA LEU A 21 11.91 2.51 -2.73
C LEU A 21 12.37 1.64 -3.91
N LEU A 22 12.40 0.31 -3.69
CA LEU A 22 12.54 -0.66 -4.76
C LEU A 22 11.16 -1.18 -5.14
N ILE A 23 10.61 -0.68 -6.22
CA ILE A 23 9.40 -1.21 -6.83
C ILE A 23 9.81 -2.32 -7.79
N ALA A 24 9.30 -3.52 -7.58
CA ALA A 24 9.60 -4.61 -8.48
C ALA A 24 8.39 -5.54 -8.65
N GLY A 25 8.32 -6.20 -9.79
CA GLY A 25 7.38 -7.28 -10.03
C GLY A 25 7.56 -8.44 -9.05
N ASN A 26 6.66 -9.42 -9.11
CA ASN A 26 6.74 -10.59 -8.26
C ASN A 26 7.97 -11.46 -8.62
N GLN A 27 8.59 -12.06 -7.58
CA GLN A 27 9.72 -12.98 -7.70
C GLN A 27 10.97 -12.42 -8.41
N LEU A 28 11.13 -11.11 -8.42
CA LEU A 28 12.31 -10.44 -8.98
C LEU A 28 13.42 -10.17 -7.95
N GLY A 29 13.32 -10.76 -6.75
CA GLY A 29 14.38 -10.69 -5.74
C GLY A 29 14.39 -9.41 -4.90
N LYS A 30 13.28 -8.65 -4.83
CA LYS A 30 13.18 -7.43 -4.02
C LYS A 30 13.42 -7.68 -2.52
N THR A 31 12.76 -8.70 -1.95
CA THR A 31 12.91 -9.06 -0.53
C THR A 31 14.34 -9.59 -0.24
N TYR A 32 14.95 -10.32 -1.21
CA TYR A 32 16.37 -10.68 -1.13
C TYR A 32 17.27 -9.46 -1.06
N SER A 33 17.03 -8.47 -1.92
CA SER A 33 17.79 -7.21 -1.95
C SER A 33 17.74 -6.52 -0.58
N GLY A 34 16.54 -6.35 -0.02
CA GLY A 34 16.35 -5.75 1.30
C GLY A 34 17.03 -6.54 2.43
N SER A 35 16.94 -7.87 2.39
CA SER A 35 17.55 -8.72 3.42
C SER A 35 19.07 -8.70 3.40
N PHE A 36 19.69 -8.72 2.21
CA PHE A 36 21.14 -8.63 2.10
C PHE A 36 21.68 -7.28 2.54
N GLU A 37 21.00 -6.19 2.22
CA GLU A 37 21.38 -4.87 2.72
C GLU A 37 21.32 -4.81 4.25
N ALA A 38 20.22 -5.26 4.86
CA ALA A 38 20.10 -5.33 6.31
C ALA A 38 21.23 -6.19 6.95
N ALA A 39 21.53 -7.36 6.36
CA ALA A 39 22.62 -8.23 6.83
C ALA A 39 24.00 -7.54 6.74
N MET A 40 24.27 -6.81 5.65
CA MET A 40 25.52 -6.05 5.48
C MET A 40 25.65 -4.94 6.53
N HIS A 41 24.56 -4.20 6.79
CA HIS A 41 24.55 -3.15 7.82
C HIS A 41 24.72 -3.71 9.23
N LEU A 42 24.16 -4.88 9.53
CA LEU A 42 24.32 -5.53 10.83
C LEU A 42 25.71 -6.11 11.05
N THR A 43 26.30 -6.70 10.02
CA THR A 43 27.60 -7.36 10.12
C THR A 43 28.80 -6.43 9.85
N GLY A 44 28.57 -5.34 9.10
CA GLY A 44 29.64 -4.50 8.54
C GLY A 44 30.41 -5.18 7.40
N LEU A 45 29.97 -6.36 6.93
CA LEU A 45 30.61 -7.12 5.86
C LEU A 45 30.01 -6.71 4.52
N TYR A 46 30.60 -5.73 3.87
CA TYR A 46 30.19 -5.26 2.55
C TYR A 46 31.06 -5.90 1.48
N PRO A 47 30.46 -6.44 0.41
CA PRO A 47 31.22 -6.99 -0.72
C PRO A 47 31.91 -5.89 -1.53
N ASP A 48 32.88 -6.26 -2.38
CA ASP A 48 33.67 -5.32 -3.18
C ASP A 48 32.83 -4.48 -4.15
N TRP A 49 31.72 -5.03 -4.61
CA TRP A 49 30.81 -4.32 -5.54
C TRP A 49 29.86 -3.32 -4.85
N TRP A 50 29.89 -3.19 -3.51
CA TRP A 50 28.98 -2.35 -2.75
C TRP A 50 29.44 -0.90 -2.73
N ASP A 51 28.71 -0.01 -3.39
CA ASP A 51 28.94 1.43 -3.44
C ASP A 51 27.91 2.24 -2.63
N GLY A 52 26.96 1.57 -1.96
CA GLY A 52 25.94 2.18 -1.10
C GLY A 52 26.48 2.63 0.26
N VAL A 53 25.57 3.08 1.13
CA VAL A 53 25.88 3.48 2.52
C VAL A 53 26.63 2.37 3.26
N ARG A 54 27.66 2.74 4.03
CA ARG A 54 28.40 1.84 4.93
C ARG A 54 28.30 2.33 6.36
N PHE A 55 28.07 1.41 7.29
CA PHE A 55 28.19 1.67 8.71
C PHE A 55 29.48 1.05 9.22
N ASP A 56 30.36 1.89 9.81
CA ASP A 56 31.65 1.46 10.35
C ASP A 56 31.59 1.18 11.86
N ALA A 57 30.38 1.13 12.41
CA ALA A 57 30.09 0.80 13.80
C ALA A 57 28.85 -0.11 13.86
N PRO A 58 28.66 -0.85 14.99
CA PRO A 58 27.45 -1.64 15.21
C PRO A 58 26.17 -0.82 15.01
N THR A 59 25.16 -1.45 14.43
CA THR A 59 23.91 -0.81 14.07
C THR A 59 22.72 -1.35 14.88
N ALA A 60 21.70 -0.51 15.03
CA ALA A 60 20.36 -0.92 15.46
C ALA A 60 19.38 -0.70 14.32
N GLY A 61 18.56 -1.70 14.03
CA GLY A 61 17.59 -1.62 12.94
C GLY A 61 16.30 -2.36 13.20
N TRP A 62 15.29 -2.03 12.39
CA TRP A 62 14.04 -2.78 12.29
C TRP A 62 13.88 -3.38 10.90
N ALA A 63 13.32 -4.60 10.84
CA ALA A 63 12.87 -5.23 9.61
C ALA A 63 11.42 -5.67 9.79
N ALA A 64 10.56 -5.32 8.85
CA ALA A 64 9.14 -5.50 9.02
C ALA A 64 8.42 -5.95 7.75
N SER A 65 7.27 -6.59 7.93
CA SER A 65 6.32 -6.91 6.86
C SER A 65 4.87 -6.82 7.38
N VAL A 66 3.90 -7.17 6.55
CA VAL A 66 2.47 -6.94 6.80
C VAL A 66 1.97 -7.64 8.06
N THR A 67 2.27 -8.93 8.21
CA THR A 67 1.80 -9.77 9.31
C THR A 67 2.93 -10.55 9.98
N ASN A 68 2.67 -11.03 11.20
CA ASN A 68 3.62 -11.89 11.91
C ASN A 68 4.01 -13.13 11.11
N GLN A 69 3.05 -13.79 10.48
CA GLN A 69 3.31 -14.96 9.65
C GLN A 69 4.13 -14.59 8.42
N GLY A 70 3.77 -13.51 7.72
CA GLY A 70 4.51 -13.01 6.57
C GLY A 70 5.95 -12.64 6.93
N THR A 71 6.15 -11.93 8.04
CA THR A 71 7.49 -11.56 8.53
C THR A 71 8.34 -12.80 8.84
N ARG A 72 7.77 -13.83 9.49
CA ARG A 72 8.46 -15.10 9.75
C ARG A 72 8.85 -15.83 8.47
N ASP A 73 7.91 -15.97 7.54
CA ASP A 73 8.07 -16.81 6.35
C ASP A 73 8.92 -16.16 5.26
N THR A 74 9.07 -14.82 5.30
CA THR A 74 9.86 -14.06 4.32
C THR A 74 11.07 -13.38 4.96
N VAL A 75 10.88 -12.28 5.65
CA VAL A 75 11.95 -11.40 6.18
C VAL A 75 12.88 -12.15 7.15
N GLN A 76 12.30 -12.79 8.16
CA GLN A 76 13.05 -13.57 9.15
C GLN A 76 13.82 -14.71 8.49
N ARG A 77 13.13 -15.53 7.65
CA ARG A 77 13.74 -16.66 6.97
C ARG A 77 14.90 -16.26 6.07
N LEU A 78 14.80 -15.16 5.36
CA LEU A 78 15.87 -14.67 4.48
C LEU A 78 17.05 -14.11 5.27
N LEU A 79 16.82 -13.49 6.43
CA LEU A 79 17.89 -12.95 7.27
C LEU A 79 18.61 -14.02 8.07
N VAL A 80 17.90 -14.90 8.76
CA VAL A 80 18.48 -15.82 9.75
C VAL A 80 18.38 -17.29 9.40
N GLY A 81 17.60 -17.65 8.39
CA GLY A 81 17.35 -19.06 8.03
C GLY A 81 16.04 -19.60 8.60
N ARG A 82 15.79 -20.88 8.37
CA ARG A 82 14.61 -21.59 8.90
C ARG A 82 14.72 -21.85 10.40
N PRO A 83 13.60 -22.00 11.11
CA PRO A 83 13.62 -22.47 12.49
C PRO A 83 14.40 -23.78 12.63
N GLY A 84 15.35 -23.79 13.55
CA GLY A 84 16.28 -24.92 13.72
C GLY A 84 17.53 -24.90 12.84
N GLU A 85 17.57 -24.06 11.81
CA GLU A 85 18.70 -23.89 10.86
C GLU A 85 19.24 -22.45 10.87
N TRP A 86 19.32 -21.85 12.05
CA TRP A 86 19.78 -20.46 12.19
C TRP A 86 21.19 -20.25 11.67
N GLY A 87 21.39 -19.15 10.96
CA GLY A 87 22.68 -18.80 10.31
C GLY A 87 22.80 -19.35 8.90
N THR A 88 21.70 -19.83 8.29
CA THR A 88 21.62 -20.23 6.87
C THR A 88 21.00 -19.16 5.97
N GLY A 89 20.60 -18.02 6.55
CA GLY A 89 20.11 -16.85 5.82
C GLY A 89 21.23 -15.92 5.36
N ALA A 90 20.89 -14.67 5.09
CA ALA A 90 21.85 -13.64 4.65
C ALA A 90 22.89 -13.29 5.73
N ILE A 91 22.55 -13.46 7.01
CA ILE A 91 23.49 -13.27 8.12
C ILE A 91 24.29 -14.57 8.32
N PRO A 92 25.62 -14.54 8.15
CA PRO A 92 26.46 -15.71 8.35
C PRO A 92 26.35 -16.26 9.78
N LYS A 93 26.35 -17.59 9.93
CA LYS A 93 26.28 -18.26 11.24
C LYS A 93 27.35 -17.77 12.23
N SER A 94 28.55 -17.45 11.75
CA SER A 94 29.64 -16.93 12.57
C SER A 94 29.37 -15.53 13.13
N CYS A 95 28.47 -14.77 12.52
CA CYS A 95 28.09 -13.44 12.97
C CYS A 95 26.83 -13.45 13.84
N LEU A 96 25.97 -14.45 13.72
CA LEU A 96 24.71 -14.56 14.48
C LEU A 96 25.00 -15.01 15.91
N LEU A 97 24.79 -14.12 16.89
CA LEU A 97 25.10 -14.38 18.30
C LEU A 97 23.90 -14.94 19.05
N GLU A 98 22.72 -14.34 18.86
CA GLU A 98 21.50 -14.74 19.56
C GLU A 98 20.29 -14.56 18.63
N VAL A 99 19.34 -15.47 18.77
CA VAL A 99 18.01 -15.42 18.15
C VAL A 99 16.98 -15.53 19.27
N LYS A 100 16.37 -14.39 19.63
CA LYS A 100 15.35 -14.32 20.66
C LYS A 100 13.97 -14.59 20.04
N ARG A 101 13.33 -15.68 20.44
CA ARG A 101 11.98 -16.02 19.97
C ARG A 101 10.94 -15.10 20.59
N ALA A 102 9.85 -14.83 19.85
CA ALA A 102 8.69 -14.13 20.38
C ALA A 102 8.02 -15.02 21.46
N THR A 103 7.51 -14.38 22.52
CA THR A 103 6.87 -15.07 23.66
C THR A 103 5.41 -15.43 23.40
N GLY A 104 4.85 -15.03 22.27
CA GLY A 104 3.47 -15.32 21.87
C GLY A 104 3.24 -15.08 20.38
N GLY A 105 2.05 -15.41 19.91
CA GLY A 105 1.67 -15.22 18.50
C GLY A 105 2.00 -16.44 17.63
N VAL A 106 2.54 -16.19 16.44
CA VAL A 106 2.85 -17.25 15.46
C VAL A 106 4.02 -18.11 15.94
N PRO A 107 3.92 -19.46 15.95
CA PRO A 107 5.02 -20.33 16.32
C PRO A 107 6.30 -20.04 15.53
N ASP A 108 7.44 -20.17 16.20
CA ASP A 108 8.79 -19.94 15.63
C ASP A 108 9.06 -18.50 15.13
N SER A 109 8.21 -17.53 15.47
CA SER A 109 8.49 -16.13 15.23
C SER A 109 9.66 -15.68 16.11
N VAL A 110 10.53 -14.84 15.52
CA VAL A 110 11.66 -14.21 16.21
C VAL A 110 11.26 -12.77 16.54
N ASP A 111 11.52 -12.39 17.79
CA ASP A 111 11.34 -11.01 18.28
C ASP A 111 12.54 -10.14 17.86
N SER A 112 13.74 -10.64 18.14
CA SER A 112 14.96 -9.88 17.86
C SER A 112 16.18 -10.80 17.69
N ILE A 113 17.22 -10.24 17.08
CA ILE A 113 18.51 -10.90 16.92
C ILE A 113 19.64 -9.97 17.33
N THR A 114 20.74 -10.58 17.81
CA THR A 114 22.02 -9.89 17.98
C THR A 114 23.05 -10.45 17.03
N VAL A 115 23.82 -9.57 16.43
CA VAL A 115 24.75 -9.89 15.33
C VAL A 115 26.12 -9.28 15.65
N ARG A 116 27.18 -10.06 15.47
CA ARG A 116 28.57 -9.57 15.62
C ARG A 116 28.91 -8.69 14.41
N HIS A 117 29.25 -7.45 14.68
CA HIS A 117 29.77 -6.55 13.67
C HIS A 117 31.28 -6.77 13.45
N LYS A 118 31.79 -6.52 12.25
CA LYS A 118 33.24 -6.70 11.91
C LYS A 118 34.20 -5.96 12.85
N THR A 119 33.76 -4.87 13.46
CA THR A 119 34.54 -4.08 14.41
C THR A 119 34.62 -4.70 15.82
N GLY A 120 33.93 -5.83 16.06
CA GLY A 120 33.90 -6.52 17.36
C GLY A 120 32.72 -6.14 18.25
N GLY A 121 31.94 -5.10 17.91
CA GLY A 121 30.74 -4.72 18.63
C GLY A 121 29.49 -5.54 18.21
N ILE A 122 28.34 -5.26 18.82
CA ILE A 122 27.12 -6.01 18.66
C ILE A 122 26.06 -5.11 18.03
N SER A 123 25.60 -5.49 16.84
CA SER A 123 24.42 -4.93 16.16
C SER A 123 23.15 -5.63 16.64
N ARG A 124 22.02 -4.94 16.54
CA ARG A 124 20.70 -5.47 16.95
C ARG A 124 19.65 -5.23 15.88
N LEU A 125 18.80 -6.21 15.66
CA LEU A 125 17.64 -6.09 14.79
C LEU A 125 16.39 -6.57 15.52
N MET A 126 15.32 -5.81 15.44
CA MET A 126 13.98 -6.25 15.87
C MET A 126 13.10 -6.51 14.65
N PHE A 127 12.30 -7.57 14.73
CA PHE A 127 11.28 -7.86 13.73
C PHE A 127 9.96 -7.20 14.15
N LYS A 128 9.34 -6.48 13.24
CA LYS A 128 8.09 -5.76 13.43
C LYS A 128 7.06 -6.20 12.41
N THR A 129 5.78 -5.92 12.70
CA THR A 129 4.69 -6.15 11.74
C THR A 129 3.72 -4.97 11.75
N TYR A 130 3.08 -4.71 10.59
CA TYR A 130 2.20 -3.56 10.46
C TYR A 130 0.89 -3.75 11.24
N ASP A 131 0.43 -5.00 11.39
CA ASP A 131 -0.77 -5.36 12.16
C ASP A 131 -0.66 -5.11 13.68
N GLN A 132 0.55 -4.88 14.19
CA GLN A 132 0.76 -4.49 15.60
C GLN A 132 0.31 -3.04 15.91
N GLY A 133 0.04 -2.23 14.89
CA GLY A 133 -0.34 -0.84 15.01
C GLY A 133 0.81 0.10 15.41
N ARG A 134 0.59 1.39 15.17
CA ARG A 134 1.58 2.46 15.31
C ARG A 134 2.25 2.53 16.68
N GLU A 135 1.51 2.25 17.78
CA GLU A 135 2.02 2.36 19.14
C GLU A 135 3.24 1.46 19.42
N ARG A 136 3.30 0.30 18.74
CA ARG A 136 4.43 -0.63 18.84
C ARG A 136 5.71 -0.18 18.12
N TRP A 137 5.61 0.93 17.38
CA TRP A 137 6.71 1.50 16.59
C TRP A 137 7.37 2.72 17.26
N GLN A 138 7.07 2.95 18.53
CA GLN A 138 7.62 4.08 19.30
C GLN A 138 8.81 3.63 20.15
N GLY A 139 9.70 4.57 20.50
CA GLY A 139 10.65 4.45 21.62
C GLY A 139 12.11 4.15 21.27
N ASP A 140 12.47 3.74 20.04
CA ASP A 140 13.86 3.40 19.68
C ASP A 140 14.56 4.51 18.87
N THR A 141 15.90 4.46 18.85
CA THR A 141 16.75 5.22 17.93
C THR A 141 17.49 4.23 17.03
N LEU A 142 17.33 4.37 15.72
CA LEU A 142 17.76 3.37 14.76
C LEU A 142 18.71 3.93 13.71
N ASN A 143 19.59 3.07 13.22
CA ASN A 143 20.45 3.35 12.08
C ASN A 143 19.75 3.04 10.75
N PHE A 144 18.82 2.08 10.75
CA PHE A 144 18.06 1.77 9.57
C PHE A 144 16.69 1.15 9.87
N VAL A 145 15.77 1.27 8.92
CA VAL A 145 14.49 0.55 8.90
C VAL A 145 14.25 -0.03 7.51
N TRP A 146 13.96 -1.33 7.47
CA TRP A 146 13.54 -2.03 6.26
C TRP A 146 12.07 -2.42 6.35
N PHE A 147 11.28 -1.93 5.41
CA PHE A 147 9.89 -2.31 5.18
C PHE A 147 9.82 -3.28 3.99
N ASP A 148 9.46 -4.53 4.23
CA ASP A 148 9.12 -5.49 3.18
C ASP A 148 7.60 -5.51 2.99
N GLU A 149 7.16 -5.33 1.78
CA GLU A 149 5.81 -4.93 1.39
C GLU A 149 5.42 -3.52 1.88
N GLU A 150 4.36 -2.99 1.30
CA GLU A 150 3.96 -1.60 1.49
C GLU A 150 3.44 -1.33 2.91
N PRO A 151 4.06 -0.42 3.69
CA PRO A 151 3.58 -0.07 5.01
C PRO A 151 2.43 0.95 4.95
N PRO A 152 1.52 0.99 5.94
CA PRO A 152 0.66 2.14 6.20
C PRO A 152 1.50 3.41 6.44
N LEU A 153 0.98 4.57 6.02
CA LEU A 153 1.73 5.84 6.08
C LEU A 153 2.13 6.23 7.51
N ASP A 154 1.28 5.98 8.49
CA ASP A 154 1.54 6.27 9.89
C ASP A 154 2.70 5.43 10.46
N ILE A 155 2.77 4.14 10.09
CA ILE A 155 3.87 3.23 10.44
C ILE A 155 5.15 3.63 9.71
N TYR A 156 5.06 3.96 8.43
CA TYR A 156 6.20 4.47 7.67
C TYR A 156 6.81 5.72 8.32
N THR A 157 5.95 6.68 8.68
CA THR A 157 6.36 7.93 9.32
C THR A 157 7.03 7.69 10.69
N GLU A 158 6.54 6.73 11.47
CA GLU A 158 7.19 6.34 12.73
C GLU A 158 8.59 5.76 12.48
N GLY A 159 8.72 4.83 11.54
CA GLY A 159 10.03 4.26 11.19
C GLY A 159 11.03 5.33 10.75
N LEU A 160 10.60 6.26 9.90
CA LEU A 160 11.43 7.38 9.46
C LEU A 160 11.85 8.27 10.64
N THR A 161 10.93 8.54 11.57
CA THR A 161 11.22 9.34 12.79
C THR A 161 12.31 8.69 13.65
N ARG A 162 12.33 7.34 13.74
CA ARG A 162 13.34 6.63 14.55
C ARG A 162 14.76 6.76 14.01
N THR A 163 14.93 7.09 12.73
CA THR A 163 16.24 7.25 12.10
C THR A 163 16.75 8.70 12.09
N ASN A 164 15.98 9.67 12.58
CA ASN A 164 16.34 11.08 12.48
C ASN A 164 17.61 11.44 13.29
N ALA A 165 17.74 10.93 14.50
CA ALA A 165 18.88 11.24 15.37
C ALA A 165 20.22 10.68 14.86
N THR A 166 20.17 9.57 14.10
CA THR A 166 21.33 8.91 13.55
C THR A 166 21.64 9.31 12.11
N GLN A 167 20.74 10.12 11.48
CA GLN A 167 20.73 10.33 10.03
C GLN A 167 20.70 9.00 9.25
N GLY A 168 20.03 8.01 9.83
CA GLY A 168 19.93 6.66 9.31
C GLY A 168 19.09 6.57 8.04
N VAL A 169 19.05 5.38 7.46
CA VAL A 169 18.39 5.12 6.17
C VAL A 169 17.12 4.30 6.33
N VAL A 170 16.16 4.53 5.44
CA VAL A 170 14.91 3.78 5.38
C VAL A 170 14.74 3.28 3.95
N TRP A 171 14.39 2.00 3.80
CA TRP A 171 14.05 1.47 2.49
C TRP A 171 12.83 0.57 2.52
N ILE A 172 12.13 0.57 1.39
CA ILE A 172 10.93 -0.22 1.16
C ILE A 172 11.17 -1.12 -0.05
N THR A 173 10.72 -2.35 0.04
CA THR A 173 10.77 -3.34 -1.05
C THR A 173 9.38 -3.92 -1.26
N PHE A 174 8.65 -3.54 -2.33
CA PHE A 174 7.31 -4.05 -2.56
C PHE A 174 6.90 -4.15 -4.03
N THR A 175 5.78 -4.84 -4.28
CA THR A 175 5.05 -4.83 -5.56
C THR A 175 3.81 -3.95 -5.39
N PRO A 176 3.57 -2.94 -6.24
CA PRO A 176 2.53 -1.93 -6.04
C PRO A 176 1.15 -2.47 -6.43
N LEU A 177 0.62 -3.43 -5.68
CA LEU A 177 -0.68 -4.07 -5.91
C LEU A 177 -1.85 -3.25 -5.36
N LEU A 178 -1.60 -2.36 -4.40
CA LEU A 178 -2.60 -1.49 -3.78
C LEU A 178 -2.81 -0.18 -4.58
N GLY A 179 -2.10 -0.01 -5.69
CA GLY A 179 -2.23 1.17 -6.54
C GLY A 179 -1.47 2.39 -6.02
N MET A 180 -2.07 3.57 -6.18
CA MET A 180 -1.49 4.85 -5.78
C MET A 180 -1.83 5.18 -4.33
N SER A 181 -1.32 4.40 -3.39
CA SER A 181 -1.43 4.69 -1.96
C SER A 181 -0.72 5.99 -1.56
N GLU A 182 -0.88 6.41 -0.32
CA GLU A 182 -0.21 7.61 0.21
C GLU A 182 1.31 7.46 0.21
N VAL A 183 1.83 6.28 0.54
CA VAL A 183 3.27 5.98 0.49
C VAL A 183 3.77 6.00 -0.96
N VAL A 184 3.08 5.34 -1.88
CA VAL A 184 3.45 5.35 -3.31
C VAL A 184 3.43 6.77 -3.88
N ARG A 185 2.40 7.57 -3.56
CA ARG A 185 2.31 8.98 -4.00
C ARG A 185 3.47 9.82 -3.49
N ARG A 186 3.88 9.65 -2.23
CA ARG A 186 5.03 10.34 -1.63
C ARG A 186 6.29 10.18 -2.48
N PHE A 187 6.54 8.95 -2.96
CA PHE A 187 7.72 8.65 -3.77
C PHE A 187 7.57 9.01 -5.25
N LEU A 188 6.43 8.70 -5.87
CA LEU A 188 6.27 8.82 -7.33
C LEU A 188 5.73 10.16 -7.78
N THR A 189 4.81 10.76 -7.01
CA THR A 189 4.09 11.98 -7.40
C THR A 189 4.67 13.22 -6.73
N GLU A 190 4.82 13.19 -5.41
CA GLU A 190 5.27 14.34 -4.62
C GLU A 190 6.78 14.55 -4.74
N LYS A 191 7.54 13.49 -5.06
CA LYS A 191 8.99 13.50 -5.20
C LYS A 191 9.67 14.22 -4.04
N THR A 192 9.31 13.80 -2.82
CA THR A 192 9.82 14.40 -1.58
C THR A 192 11.36 14.43 -1.60
N PRO A 193 12.01 15.54 -1.23
CA PRO A 193 13.47 15.61 -1.14
C PRO A 193 14.04 14.49 -0.26
N GLY A 194 15.15 13.91 -0.67
CA GLY A 194 15.80 12.81 0.05
C GLY A 194 15.23 11.43 -0.25
N THR A 195 14.30 11.34 -1.21
CA THR A 195 13.74 10.06 -1.67
C THR A 195 14.34 9.61 -3.01
N LYS A 196 14.51 8.30 -3.18
CA LYS A 196 14.91 7.67 -4.44
C LYS A 196 14.03 6.48 -4.75
N VAL A 197 13.63 6.36 -6.00
CA VAL A 197 12.85 5.22 -6.50
C VAL A 197 13.65 4.48 -7.55
N VAL A 198 13.73 3.17 -7.42
CA VAL A 198 14.24 2.28 -8.46
C VAL A 198 13.14 1.29 -8.82
N THR A 199 12.83 1.21 -10.11
CA THR A 199 11.84 0.27 -10.64
C THR A 199 12.55 -0.88 -11.35
N MET A 200 12.19 -2.10 -10.97
CA MET A 200 12.71 -3.33 -11.57
C MET A 200 11.58 -4.11 -12.22
N THR A 201 11.76 -4.43 -13.48
CA THR A 201 10.81 -5.18 -14.31
C THR A 201 11.26 -6.62 -14.46
N ILE A 202 10.39 -7.48 -15.00
CA ILE A 202 10.78 -8.86 -15.32
C ILE A 202 11.91 -8.94 -16.36
N ASN A 203 12.10 -7.86 -17.16
CA ASN A 203 13.18 -7.80 -18.14
C ASN A 203 14.57 -7.62 -17.51
N ASP A 204 14.61 -7.06 -16.29
CA ASP A 204 15.84 -6.86 -15.53
C ASP A 204 16.30 -8.14 -14.81
N ALA A 205 15.47 -9.20 -14.81
CA ALA A 205 15.80 -10.51 -14.26
C ALA A 205 16.50 -11.37 -15.33
N GLU A 206 17.81 -11.29 -15.37
CA GLU A 206 18.67 -11.88 -16.41
C GLU A 206 18.60 -13.42 -16.47
N HIS A 207 18.17 -14.08 -15.40
CA HIS A 207 18.09 -15.55 -15.33
C HIS A 207 16.87 -16.15 -16.07
N TYR A 208 15.89 -15.33 -16.46
CA TYR A 208 14.75 -15.78 -17.24
C TYR A 208 14.99 -15.66 -18.74
N THR A 209 14.66 -16.72 -19.50
CA THR A 209 14.62 -16.63 -20.98
C THR A 209 13.43 -15.79 -21.44
N PRO A 210 13.43 -15.28 -22.68
CA PRO A 210 12.27 -14.56 -23.23
C PRO A 210 10.96 -15.37 -23.15
N GLU A 211 11.03 -16.68 -23.42
CA GLU A 211 9.88 -17.60 -23.37
C GLU A 211 9.34 -17.75 -21.93
N GLN A 212 10.25 -17.90 -20.96
CA GLN A 212 9.88 -17.96 -19.53
C GLN A 212 9.23 -16.66 -19.08
N ARG A 213 9.77 -15.50 -19.48
CA ARG A 213 9.17 -14.19 -19.16
C ARG A 213 7.76 -14.07 -19.73
N ALA A 214 7.56 -14.46 -21.00
CA ALA A 214 6.25 -14.43 -21.63
C ALA A 214 5.24 -15.35 -20.92
N ALA A 215 5.64 -16.56 -20.54
CA ALA A 215 4.81 -17.51 -19.80
C ALA A 215 4.44 -16.98 -18.41
N ILE A 216 5.39 -16.40 -17.68
CA ILE A 216 5.15 -15.79 -16.36
C ILE A 216 4.15 -14.63 -16.49
N ILE A 217 4.35 -13.73 -17.46
CA ILE A 217 3.45 -12.58 -17.68
C ILE A 217 2.04 -13.07 -18.04
N ALA A 218 1.93 -14.09 -18.87
CA ALA A 218 0.63 -14.66 -19.27
C ALA A 218 -0.13 -15.30 -18.10
N SER A 219 0.58 -15.82 -17.08
CA SER A 219 -0.03 -16.43 -15.89
C SER A 219 -0.67 -15.42 -14.93
N TYR A 220 -0.33 -14.14 -15.05
CA TYR A 220 -0.89 -13.10 -14.17
C TYR A 220 -2.28 -12.66 -14.62
N PRO A 221 -3.20 -12.38 -13.68
CA PRO A 221 -4.47 -11.74 -13.99
C PRO A 221 -4.26 -10.46 -14.80
N ALA A 222 -5.11 -10.21 -15.80
CA ALA A 222 -4.93 -9.08 -16.72
C ALA A 222 -4.78 -7.74 -16.01
N HIS A 223 -5.58 -7.50 -14.96
CA HIS A 223 -5.57 -6.26 -14.16
C HIS A 223 -4.34 -6.09 -13.26
N GLU A 224 -3.61 -7.16 -12.93
CA GLU A 224 -2.39 -7.10 -12.11
C GLU A 224 -1.12 -7.27 -12.94
N ARG A 225 -1.25 -7.56 -14.22
CA ARG A 225 -0.12 -7.92 -15.10
C ARG A 225 0.97 -6.87 -15.14
N GLU A 226 0.62 -5.60 -15.19
CA GLU A 226 1.59 -4.51 -15.21
C GLU A 226 2.28 -4.33 -13.86
N ALA A 227 1.54 -4.38 -12.76
CA ALA A 227 2.15 -4.31 -11.42
C ALA A 227 3.10 -5.48 -11.17
N ARG A 228 2.66 -6.70 -11.52
CA ARG A 228 3.44 -7.93 -11.26
C ARG A 228 4.64 -8.11 -12.18
N SER A 229 4.60 -7.58 -13.40
CA SER A 229 5.69 -7.72 -14.37
C SER A 229 6.59 -6.50 -14.47
N LYS A 230 6.03 -5.29 -14.35
CA LYS A 230 6.76 -4.03 -14.58
C LYS A 230 6.91 -3.18 -13.31
N GLY A 231 6.26 -3.54 -12.19
CA GLY A 231 6.23 -2.70 -11.01
C GLY A 231 5.48 -1.38 -11.21
N ILE A 232 4.60 -1.29 -12.20
CA ILE A 232 3.77 -0.10 -12.41
C ILE A 232 2.58 -0.18 -11.46
N PRO A 233 2.35 0.84 -10.60
CA PRO A 233 1.19 0.86 -9.74
C PRO A 233 -0.08 0.76 -10.57
N THR A 234 -0.79 -0.34 -10.43
CA THR A 234 -2.15 -0.45 -10.98
C THR A 234 -3.12 0.01 -9.91
N LEU A 235 -4.26 0.54 -10.31
CA LEU A 235 -5.34 0.80 -9.36
C LEU A 235 -5.69 -0.53 -8.69
N GLY A 236 -5.47 -0.60 -7.38
CA GLY A 236 -5.31 -1.81 -6.59
C GLY A 236 -6.46 -2.81 -6.58
N SER A 237 -6.30 -3.85 -5.75
CA SER A 237 -7.26 -4.95 -5.54
C SER A 237 -8.65 -4.54 -5.04
N GLY A 238 -8.84 -3.26 -4.71
CA GLY A 238 -10.14 -2.63 -4.42
C GLY A 238 -10.86 -2.06 -5.66
N ARG A 239 -10.42 -2.38 -6.88
CA ARG A 239 -11.18 -2.00 -8.07
C ARG A 239 -12.53 -2.71 -8.09
N ILE A 240 -13.58 -1.92 -7.99
CA ILE A 240 -14.96 -2.38 -8.23
C ILE A 240 -15.11 -2.80 -9.69
N PHE A 241 -14.42 -2.11 -10.60
CA PHE A 241 -14.40 -2.41 -12.03
C PHE A 241 -13.03 -2.94 -12.46
N PRO A 242 -12.85 -4.26 -12.67
CA PRO A 242 -11.55 -4.86 -13.02
C PRO A 242 -11.21 -4.70 -14.50
N VAL A 243 -11.36 -3.51 -15.04
CA VAL A 243 -11.04 -3.16 -16.44
C VAL A 243 -9.94 -2.10 -16.46
N ALA A 244 -9.13 -2.08 -17.51
CA ALA A 244 -8.12 -1.06 -17.69
C ALA A 244 -8.76 0.31 -17.87
N GLU A 245 -8.19 1.35 -17.24
CA GLU A 245 -8.75 2.70 -17.27
C GLU A 245 -8.84 3.25 -18.70
N GLU A 246 -7.87 2.91 -19.53
CA GLU A 246 -7.81 3.30 -20.94
C GLU A 246 -8.99 2.78 -21.76
N VAL A 247 -9.61 1.67 -21.32
CA VAL A 247 -10.77 1.06 -22.00
C VAL A 247 -12.07 1.75 -21.63
N ILE A 248 -12.14 2.31 -20.43
CA ILE A 248 -13.36 2.95 -19.89
C ILE A 248 -13.29 4.47 -19.87
N ARG A 249 -12.10 5.05 -20.14
CA ARG A 249 -11.89 6.49 -20.14
C ARG A 249 -12.18 7.05 -21.54
N GLU A 250 -13.05 8.03 -21.60
CA GLU A 250 -13.33 8.78 -22.82
C GLU A 250 -13.00 10.26 -22.68
N HIS A 251 -12.92 10.97 -23.80
CA HIS A 251 -12.78 12.42 -23.77
C HIS A 251 -14.07 13.07 -23.22
N ALA A 252 -13.89 14.17 -22.47
CA ALA A 252 -15.02 14.91 -21.91
C ALA A 252 -16.00 15.31 -23.03
N THR A 253 -17.21 14.74 -22.97
CA THR A 253 -18.28 14.96 -23.94
C THR A 253 -19.41 15.73 -23.24
N GLN A 254 -20.09 16.61 -23.97
CA GLN A 254 -21.30 17.24 -23.45
C GLN A 254 -22.40 16.18 -23.32
N ILE A 255 -22.90 16.02 -22.10
CA ILE A 255 -24.02 15.09 -21.85
C ILE A 255 -25.32 15.63 -22.46
N PRO A 256 -25.92 14.93 -23.42
CA PRO A 256 -27.17 15.37 -24.04
C PRO A 256 -28.27 15.60 -22.99
N PRO A 257 -29.10 16.64 -23.16
CA PRO A 257 -30.14 16.96 -22.16
C PRO A 257 -31.20 15.87 -21.98
N HIS A 258 -31.41 15.03 -22.98
CA HIS A 258 -32.41 13.96 -22.97
C HIS A 258 -31.94 12.68 -22.29
N TRP A 259 -30.65 12.54 -21.99
CA TRP A 259 -30.16 11.38 -21.27
C TRP A 259 -30.64 11.39 -19.83
N SER A 260 -31.07 10.24 -19.35
CA SER A 260 -31.44 10.06 -17.94
C SER A 260 -30.22 10.23 -17.06
N ARG A 261 -30.36 10.98 -15.96
CA ARG A 261 -29.23 11.23 -15.02
C ARG A 261 -29.65 10.87 -13.60
N ILE A 262 -28.69 10.41 -12.83
CA ILE A 262 -28.82 10.14 -11.40
C ILE A 262 -27.52 10.51 -10.70
N CYS A 263 -27.61 10.95 -9.45
CA CYS A 263 -26.48 11.15 -8.55
C CYS A 263 -26.52 10.05 -7.48
N GLY A 264 -25.43 9.32 -7.30
CA GLY A 264 -25.25 8.45 -6.14
C GLY A 264 -24.47 9.21 -5.06
N ILE A 265 -24.92 9.15 -3.80
CA ILE A 265 -24.19 9.71 -2.65
C ILE A 265 -23.80 8.59 -1.70
N ASP A 266 -22.59 8.71 -1.12
CA ASP A 266 -22.10 7.93 0.00
C ASP A 266 -21.76 8.87 1.15
N PHE A 267 -22.26 8.57 2.35
CA PHE A 267 -22.14 9.46 3.49
C PHE A 267 -20.88 9.17 4.30
N GLY A 268 -20.21 10.21 4.75
CA GLY A 268 -19.03 10.09 5.60
C GLY A 268 -18.74 11.38 6.36
N TRP A 269 -17.94 11.26 7.41
CA TRP A 269 -17.39 12.38 8.16
C TRP A 269 -15.85 12.25 8.22
N ASP A 270 -15.34 11.29 9.00
CA ASP A 270 -13.90 10.93 9.03
C ASP A 270 -13.46 10.31 7.70
N HIS A 271 -14.31 9.49 7.10
CA HIS A 271 -14.25 9.15 5.68
C HIS A 271 -14.97 10.24 4.88
N PRO A 272 -14.52 10.56 3.66
CA PRO A 272 -15.15 11.61 2.89
C PRO A 272 -16.57 11.24 2.49
N THR A 273 -17.51 12.21 2.56
CA THR A 273 -18.74 12.12 1.78
C THR A 273 -18.38 12.18 0.29
N ALA A 274 -18.88 11.24 -0.49
CA ALA A 274 -18.67 11.16 -1.92
C ALA A 274 -19.99 11.25 -2.68
N ALA A 275 -19.98 11.86 -3.87
CA ALA A 275 -21.11 11.83 -4.80
C ALA A 275 -20.58 11.62 -6.23
N ALA A 276 -21.32 10.87 -7.03
CA ALA A 276 -20.99 10.56 -8.40
C ALA A 276 -22.21 10.75 -9.30
N TRP A 277 -22.02 11.42 -10.43
CA TRP A 277 -23.09 11.69 -11.40
C TRP A 277 -22.91 10.81 -12.62
N ILE A 278 -23.93 10.05 -12.92
CA ILE A 278 -23.99 9.19 -14.10
C ILE A 278 -25.12 9.61 -15.03
N ALA A 279 -24.89 9.41 -16.32
CA ALA A 279 -25.89 9.59 -17.38
C ALA A 279 -25.95 8.30 -18.21
N TRP A 280 -27.13 7.93 -18.62
CA TRP A 280 -27.36 6.71 -19.40
C TRP A 280 -27.73 7.04 -20.85
N ASP A 281 -26.83 6.65 -21.76
CA ASP A 281 -27.12 6.58 -23.18
C ASP A 281 -27.87 5.27 -23.47
N ARG A 282 -29.16 5.38 -23.74
CA ARG A 282 -30.05 4.23 -24.02
C ARG A 282 -29.86 3.65 -25.41
N ASP A 283 -29.28 4.42 -26.34
CA ASP A 283 -29.09 3.95 -27.72
C ASP A 283 -27.92 2.98 -27.82
N THR A 284 -26.89 3.21 -27.03
CA THR A 284 -25.69 2.35 -26.95
C THR A 284 -25.65 1.47 -25.70
N ASP A 285 -26.62 1.61 -24.80
CA ASP A 285 -26.66 1.01 -23.44
C ASP A 285 -25.38 1.29 -22.62
N THR A 286 -24.87 2.51 -22.76
CA THR A 286 -23.64 2.95 -22.09
C THR A 286 -23.95 3.89 -20.92
N VAL A 287 -23.35 3.62 -19.77
CA VAL A 287 -23.42 4.48 -18.58
C VAL A 287 -22.16 5.34 -18.50
N HIS A 288 -22.33 6.65 -18.57
CA HIS A 288 -21.26 7.64 -18.50
C HIS A 288 -21.17 8.23 -17.09
N LEU A 289 -20.01 8.04 -16.42
CA LEU A 289 -19.65 8.78 -15.21
C LEU A 289 -19.05 10.12 -15.63
N TYR A 290 -19.80 11.21 -15.46
CA TYR A 290 -19.40 12.51 -16.01
C TYR A 290 -18.95 13.55 -14.95
N ASP A 291 -19.24 13.30 -13.67
CA ASP A 291 -18.78 14.20 -12.58
C ASP A 291 -18.66 13.43 -11.25
N ALA A 292 -17.78 13.89 -10.38
CA ALA A 292 -17.56 13.32 -9.05
C ALA A 292 -17.25 14.43 -8.03
N TYR A 293 -17.63 14.16 -6.78
CA TYR A 293 -17.39 15.01 -5.62
C TYR A 293 -16.92 14.19 -4.44
N ARG A 294 -15.96 14.69 -3.67
CA ARG A 294 -15.44 14.01 -2.49
C ARG A 294 -14.88 15.03 -1.49
N VAL A 295 -15.48 15.14 -0.31
CA VAL A 295 -15.06 16.08 0.74
C VAL A 295 -15.21 15.44 2.12
N LYS A 296 -14.24 15.63 3.00
CA LYS A 296 -14.25 15.24 4.43
C LYS A 296 -14.76 16.39 5.29
N GLU A 297 -15.24 16.06 6.50
CA GLU A 297 -15.50 17.01 7.59
C GLU A 297 -16.38 18.18 7.19
N ALA A 298 -17.39 17.93 6.35
CA ALA A 298 -18.35 18.93 5.94
C ALA A 298 -19.78 18.51 6.30
N THR A 299 -20.64 19.51 6.54
CA THR A 299 -22.02 19.28 6.95
C THR A 299 -22.94 18.95 5.78
N PRO A 300 -24.10 18.31 6.00
CA PRO A 300 -25.10 18.07 4.96
C PRO A 300 -25.50 19.33 4.18
N VAL A 301 -25.44 20.50 4.81
CA VAL A 301 -25.72 21.78 4.13
C VAL A 301 -24.71 22.07 3.03
N ILE A 302 -23.43 21.89 3.30
CA ILE A 302 -22.32 22.12 2.33
C ILE A 302 -22.41 21.13 1.19
N HIS A 303 -22.57 19.83 1.52
CA HIS A 303 -22.69 18.78 0.52
C HIS A 303 -23.91 19.01 -0.38
N ALA A 304 -25.07 19.30 0.22
CA ALA A 304 -26.30 19.54 -0.52
C ALA A 304 -26.19 20.77 -1.45
N ALA A 305 -25.56 21.84 -1.01
CA ALA A 305 -25.34 23.03 -1.83
C ALA A 305 -24.49 22.68 -3.08
N THR A 306 -23.42 21.93 -2.91
CA THR A 306 -22.56 21.49 -4.00
C THR A 306 -23.30 20.56 -4.97
N ILE A 307 -24.06 19.59 -4.44
CA ILE A 307 -24.79 18.64 -5.26
C ILE A 307 -25.88 19.36 -6.07
N LYS A 308 -26.63 20.27 -5.47
CA LYS A 308 -27.64 21.05 -6.16
C LYS A 308 -27.09 21.94 -7.27
N ALA A 309 -25.90 22.48 -7.10
CA ALA A 309 -25.24 23.30 -8.12
C ALA A 309 -24.96 22.53 -9.43
N LYS A 310 -24.91 21.20 -9.38
CA LYS A 310 -24.73 20.33 -10.56
C LYS A 310 -26.08 20.00 -11.27
N GLY A 311 -27.20 20.29 -10.64
CA GLY A 311 -28.55 20.10 -11.15
C GLY A 311 -29.50 19.70 -10.04
N ASP A 312 -30.32 20.64 -9.60
CA ASP A 312 -31.26 20.45 -8.49
C ASP A 312 -32.45 19.52 -8.83
N TRP A 313 -32.62 19.24 -10.13
CA TRP A 313 -33.61 18.32 -10.68
C TRP A 313 -33.17 16.86 -10.70
N ILE A 314 -31.84 16.57 -10.54
CA ILE A 314 -31.29 15.23 -10.63
C ILE A 314 -31.67 14.42 -9.38
N PRO A 315 -32.28 13.23 -9.52
CA PRO A 315 -32.57 12.36 -8.38
C PRO A 315 -31.28 11.85 -7.73
N VAL A 316 -31.32 11.68 -6.40
CA VAL A 316 -30.16 11.24 -5.60
C VAL A 316 -30.45 9.88 -4.99
N ALA A 317 -29.68 8.87 -5.40
CA ALA A 317 -29.65 7.55 -4.78
C ALA A 317 -28.74 7.58 -3.55
N TRP A 318 -29.11 6.86 -2.49
CA TRP A 318 -28.42 6.90 -1.21
C TRP A 318 -28.34 5.51 -0.56
N PRO A 319 -27.28 5.20 0.22
CA PRO A 319 -27.03 3.88 0.81
C PRO A 319 -27.83 3.65 2.09
N HIS A 320 -27.73 2.44 2.64
CA HIS A 320 -28.38 2.05 3.89
C HIS A 320 -28.03 2.97 5.06
N ASP A 321 -26.83 3.51 5.09
CA ASP A 321 -26.33 4.41 6.16
C ASP A 321 -27.14 5.70 6.29
N GLY A 322 -27.85 6.08 5.23
CA GLY A 322 -28.81 7.17 5.29
C GLY A 322 -29.95 7.00 6.30
N LEU A 323 -30.19 5.78 6.79
CA LEU A 323 -31.15 5.49 7.86
C LEU A 323 -30.56 5.70 9.27
N GLN A 324 -29.25 5.88 9.41
CA GLN A 324 -28.63 6.18 10.70
C GLN A 324 -29.11 7.53 11.23
N HIS A 325 -29.43 7.54 12.53
CA HIS A 325 -29.90 8.75 13.18
C HIS A 325 -28.71 9.51 13.77
N ASP A 326 -28.67 10.79 13.48
CA ASP A 326 -27.70 11.70 14.11
C ASP A 326 -27.97 11.80 15.62
N LYS A 327 -26.93 11.63 16.44
CA LYS A 327 -27.05 11.61 17.91
C LYS A 327 -27.48 12.96 18.51
N GLY A 328 -27.27 14.06 17.79
CA GLY A 328 -27.61 15.40 18.25
C GLY A 328 -29.03 15.81 17.89
N SER A 329 -29.46 15.52 16.65
CA SER A 329 -30.78 15.93 16.12
C SER A 329 -31.83 14.83 16.16
N GLY A 330 -31.46 13.57 16.33
CA GLY A 330 -32.36 12.41 16.25
C GLY A 330 -32.96 12.17 14.87
N GLN A 331 -32.49 12.87 13.82
CA GLN A 331 -33.00 12.74 12.46
C GLN A 331 -32.15 11.76 11.65
N ALA A 332 -32.82 11.01 10.76
CA ALA A 332 -32.10 10.18 9.82
C ALA A 332 -31.23 11.03 8.90
N LEU A 333 -30.05 10.54 8.58
CA LEU A 333 -29.07 11.29 7.77
C LEU A 333 -29.65 11.65 6.38
N ALA A 334 -30.33 10.72 5.71
CA ALA A 334 -30.99 10.99 4.44
C ALA A 334 -32.05 12.11 4.54
N ASP A 335 -32.77 12.22 5.67
CA ASP A 335 -33.76 13.27 5.90
C ASP A 335 -33.13 14.65 6.07
N GLN A 336 -31.92 14.72 6.62
CA GLN A 336 -31.18 15.98 6.71
C GLN A 336 -30.87 16.51 5.29
N TYR A 337 -30.47 15.65 4.35
CA TYR A 337 -30.24 16.02 2.96
C TYR A 337 -31.52 16.37 2.21
N ARG A 338 -32.63 15.65 2.46
CA ARG A 338 -33.98 16.01 1.91
C ARG A 338 -34.40 17.40 2.34
N LYS A 339 -34.18 17.77 3.61
CA LYS A 339 -34.48 19.12 4.15
C LYS A 339 -33.65 20.21 3.48
N GLN A 340 -32.45 19.88 2.98
CA GLN A 340 -31.66 20.83 2.20
C GLN A 340 -32.13 20.93 0.73
N GLY A 341 -33.19 20.22 0.35
CA GLY A 341 -33.81 20.29 -0.97
C GLY A 341 -33.20 19.36 -2.01
N LEU A 342 -32.44 18.33 -1.61
CA LEU A 342 -32.02 17.28 -2.52
C LEU A 342 -33.18 16.35 -2.85
N LYS A 343 -33.31 15.95 -4.13
CA LYS A 343 -34.31 14.98 -4.59
C LYS A 343 -33.84 13.54 -4.27
N MET A 344 -33.76 13.22 -3.00
CA MET A 344 -33.42 11.88 -2.54
C MET A 344 -34.48 10.88 -3.00
N LEU A 345 -34.08 9.76 -3.59
CA LEU A 345 -34.98 8.67 -3.92
C LEU A 345 -35.78 8.23 -2.68
N PRO A 346 -37.04 7.75 -2.85
CA PRO A 346 -37.87 7.29 -1.73
C PRO A 346 -37.19 6.21 -0.93
N ASP A 347 -36.63 5.23 -1.63
CA ASP A 347 -35.96 4.06 -1.06
C ASP A 347 -34.44 4.17 -1.18
N LYS A 348 -33.75 3.53 -0.23
CA LYS A 348 -32.31 3.36 -0.29
C LYS A 348 -31.89 2.44 -1.43
N ALA A 349 -30.71 2.65 -1.96
CA ALA A 349 -30.12 1.72 -2.90
C ALA A 349 -29.85 0.35 -2.23
N THR A 350 -30.14 -0.72 -2.96
CA THR A 350 -29.87 -2.10 -2.54
C THR A 350 -28.94 -2.75 -3.55
N HIS A 351 -28.02 -3.60 -3.08
CA HIS A 351 -27.28 -4.46 -3.98
C HIS A 351 -28.19 -5.59 -4.48
N PRO A 352 -28.21 -5.91 -5.77
CA PRO A 352 -28.84 -7.15 -6.21
C PRO A 352 -28.11 -8.33 -5.55
N PRO A 353 -28.83 -9.40 -5.19
CA PRO A 353 -28.20 -10.59 -4.62
C PRO A 353 -27.20 -11.16 -5.64
N LEU A 354 -26.03 -11.61 -5.14
CA LEU A 354 -25.07 -12.31 -5.98
C LEU A 354 -25.69 -13.64 -6.47
N PRO A 355 -25.29 -14.13 -7.66
CA PRO A 355 -25.80 -15.39 -8.17
C PRO A 355 -25.54 -16.52 -7.15
N GLY A 356 -26.61 -17.04 -6.50
CA GLY A 356 -26.56 -18.08 -5.49
C GLY A 356 -26.87 -17.62 -4.05
N GLU A 357 -27.11 -16.34 -3.80
CA GLU A 357 -27.62 -15.84 -2.52
C GLU A 357 -29.16 -15.77 -2.55
N GLU A 358 -29.81 -16.37 -1.55
CA GLU A 358 -31.26 -16.24 -1.37
C GLU A 358 -31.62 -14.81 -0.91
N GLU A 359 -32.74 -14.29 -1.43
CA GLU A 359 -33.31 -13.01 -0.98
C GLU A 359 -33.61 -13.09 0.53
N GLY A 360 -32.76 -12.45 1.34
CA GLY A 360 -33.01 -12.36 2.79
C GLY A 360 -31.78 -12.22 3.69
N THR A 361 -30.58 -12.55 3.24
CA THR A 361 -29.36 -12.35 4.01
C THR A 361 -28.65 -11.06 3.58
N GLY A 362 -29.21 -9.91 3.94
CA GLY A 362 -28.53 -8.63 3.81
C GLY A 362 -27.28 -8.59 4.67
N GLY A 363 -26.16 -9.04 4.14
CA GLY A 363 -24.84 -8.87 4.74
C GLY A 363 -24.52 -7.38 4.81
N ASN A 364 -24.12 -6.90 5.98
CA ASN A 364 -23.54 -5.58 6.17
C ASN A 364 -22.30 -5.48 5.27
N GLY A 365 -22.39 -4.69 4.20
CA GLY A 365 -21.28 -4.41 3.32
C GLY A 365 -20.16 -3.68 4.09
N VAL A 366 -18.96 -4.21 3.98
CA VAL A 366 -17.70 -3.58 4.40
C VAL A 366 -17.26 -2.59 3.34
#